data_7d04949a577cc2624b9226e43f0542cf
#
_entry.id   7d04949a577cc2624b9226e43f0542cf
#
_cell.length_a   1.000
_cell.length_b   1.000
_cell.length_c   1.000
_cell.angle_alpha   90.00
_cell.angle_beta   90.00
_cell.angle_gamma   90.00
#
_symmetry.space_group_name_H-M   'P 1'
#
loop_
_entity.id
_entity.type
_entity.pdbx_description
1 polymer ?
#
loop_
_entity_poly.entity_id
_entity_poly.type
_entity_poly.pdbx_seq_one_letter_code
_entity_poly.pdbx_strand_id
1 'polypeptide(L)'
;MERSYVSIDLKSFFASVECVERGLNPLTTNLVVADSSRTEKTICLAVTPSLKSYGISGRARLFEVVQRVGEINAARRRKVPGGTFTGKSYNDPELKKNSALELDYIVAKPQMSHYIEMSTRIYDIYMKYVAPEDVHVYSIDEVFIDLTAYLKTYGLTARELTQRIILDVLRSTGITATAGIGTNLYLSKIAMDIVAKHIEPDADGVRIAELTEQSYREQLWEHRPLTDFWRVGRGYAKKLEAHGMYTMGDVALRAEYDEDSLYKLFGVNAGLLIDHAWGYEPCTIADIKAYRHGSSSLGSGQVLQCPYTFDKARIIVREMTEQLVLELVEKRLVTDQIILDVGYDIESLSRREIAAQYKGEVVRDHYGRQVPKPAHGSCPLGRQTDSLKLIMDAGFGRIWEIDGAKAVPGKYIDLSISGVDVGIPE
;
A
#
# COMPACT_ATOMS: atom_id res chain seq x y z
N MET A 1 -23.99 1.08 -25.30
CA MET A 1 -24.18 1.89 -24.08
C MET A 1 -22.80 2.09 -23.54
N GLU A 2 -22.38 3.32 -23.32
CA GLU A 2 -21.08 3.62 -22.72
C GLU A 2 -21.04 3.08 -21.29
N ARG A 3 -19.94 2.43 -20.89
CA ARG A 3 -19.82 1.88 -19.55
C ARG A 3 -19.49 2.98 -18.54
N SER A 4 -19.90 2.80 -17.31
CA SER A 4 -19.64 3.72 -16.21
C SER A 4 -19.15 2.95 -15.00
N TYR A 5 -17.85 3.02 -14.76
CA TYR A 5 -17.20 2.45 -13.58
C TYR A 5 -16.93 3.53 -12.55
N VAL A 6 -17.02 3.19 -11.28
CA VAL A 6 -16.57 4.05 -10.19
C VAL A 6 -15.52 3.31 -9.34
N SER A 7 -14.45 4.00 -8.99
CA SER A 7 -13.50 3.63 -7.96
C SER A 7 -13.77 4.48 -6.72
N ILE A 8 -13.92 3.85 -5.55
CA ILE A 8 -14.19 4.54 -4.27
C ILE A 8 -13.10 4.14 -3.27
N ASP A 9 -12.45 5.15 -2.66
CA ASP A 9 -11.38 5.02 -1.67
C ASP A 9 -11.81 5.71 -0.37
N LEU A 10 -11.84 4.96 0.73
CA LEU A 10 -12.20 5.46 2.06
C LEU A 10 -11.05 6.30 2.63
N LYS A 11 -11.33 7.54 2.97
CA LYS A 11 -10.31 8.53 3.30
C LYS A 11 -9.54 8.17 4.57
N SER A 12 -8.24 7.85 4.43
CA SER A 12 -7.36 7.47 5.55
C SER A 12 -7.99 6.43 6.46
N PHE A 13 -8.53 5.36 5.90
CA PHE A 13 -9.50 4.46 6.50
C PHE A 13 -9.21 4.07 7.95
N PHE A 14 -8.07 3.45 8.25
CA PHE A 14 -7.77 3.02 9.62
C PHE A 14 -7.74 4.19 10.61
N ALA A 15 -7.19 5.33 10.21
CA ALA A 15 -7.17 6.52 11.08
C ALA A 15 -8.56 7.11 11.25
N SER A 16 -9.41 7.04 10.23
CA SER A 16 -10.80 7.48 10.30
C SER A 16 -11.62 6.59 11.23
N VAL A 17 -11.45 5.27 11.17
CA VAL A 17 -12.09 4.34 12.12
C VAL A 17 -11.68 4.68 13.56
N GLU A 18 -10.39 4.87 13.82
CA GLU A 18 -9.89 5.22 15.16
C GLU A 18 -10.43 6.57 15.67
N CYS A 19 -10.63 7.54 14.78
CA CYS A 19 -11.26 8.81 15.16
C CYS A 19 -12.73 8.62 15.53
N VAL A 20 -13.50 7.94 14.68
CA VAL A 20 -14.94 7.71 14.89
C VAL A 20 -15.20 6.96 16.19
N GLU A 21 -14.42 5.92 16.49
CA GLU A 21 -14.50 5.16 17.75
C GLU A 21 -14.30 6.02 18.99
N ARG A 22 -13.51 7.10 18.87
CA ARG A 22 -13.25 8.05 19.95
C ARG A 22 -14.22 9.23 19.96
N GLY A 23 -15.23 9.24 19.08
CA GLY A 23 -16.14 10.38 18.92
C GLY A 23 -15.45 11.63 18.34
N LEU A 24 -14.34 11.45 17.62
CA LEU A 24 -13.54 12.53 17.02
C LEU A 24 -13.83 12.64 15.51
N ASN A 25 -13.68 13.85 14.98
CA ASN A 25 -13.84 14.07 13.54
C ASN A 25 -12.57 13.66 12.76
N PRO A 26 -12.63 12.66 11.85
CA PRO A 26 -11.49 12.17 11.08
C PRO A 26 -10.78 13.24 10.24
N LEU A 27 -11.49 14.28 9.79
CA LEU A 27 -10.94 15.31 8.92
C LEU A 27 -10.18 16.40 9.67
N THR A 28 -10.44 16.57 10.97
CA THR A 28 -9.86 17.67 11.77
C THR A 28 -8.99 17.20 12.92
N THR A 29 -8.97 15.92 13.21
CA THR A 29 -8.16 15.33 14.30
C THR A 29 -6.80 14.90 13.77
N ASN A 30 -5.73 15.26 14.46
CA ASN A 30 -4.38 14.76 14.20
C ASN A 30 -4.20 13.41 14.88
N LEU A 31 -4.12 12.35 14.07
CA LEU A 31 -3.98 10.98 14.55
C LEU A 31 -3.14 10.14 13.56
N VAL A 32 -2.32 9.26 14.11
CA VAL A 32 -1.64 8.19 13.38
C VAL A 32 -2.02 6.84 13.95
N VAL A 33 -2.08 5.82 13.10
CA VAL A 33 -2.26 4.42 13.51
C VAL A 33 -0.91 3.74 13.46
N ALA A 34 -0.34 3.46 14.63
CA ALA A 34 0.98 2.83 14.74
C ALA A 34 1.09 2.04 16.05
N ASP A 35 1.84 0.94 16.04
CA ASP A 35 2.17 0.18 17.23
C ASP A 35 3.43 0.76 17.92
N SER A 36 3.23 1.72 18.81
CA SER A 36 4.31 2.36 19.58
C SER A 36 5.00 1.42 20.57
N SER A 37 4.42 0.25 20.88
CA SER A 37 5.05 -0.74 21.75
C SER A 37 6.23 -1.45 21.09
N ARG A 38 6.36 -1.38 19.77
CA ARG A 38 7.45 -2.02 19.01
C ARG A 38 8.70 -1.15 19.02
N THR A 39 8.78 -0.19 18.12
CA THR A 39 9.88 0.79 18.03
C THR A 39 9.40 2.02 17.28
N GLU A 40 10.09 3.15 17.41
CA GLU A 40 9.82 4.33 16.60
C GLU A 40 10.09 4.12 15.08
N LYS A 41 10.76 3.04 14.71
CA LYS A 41 10.96 2.63 13.30
C LYS A 41 9.71 2.00 12.69
N THR A 42 8.65 1.74 13.49
CA THR A 42 7.39 1.17 13.01
C THR A 42 6.76 2.06 11.93
N ILE A 43 6.14 1.43 10.92
CA ILE A 43 5.41 2.14 9.88
C ILE A 43 4.03 2.50 10.42
N CYS A 44 3.62 3.75 10.24
CA CYS A 44 2.23 4.15 10.45
C CYS A 44 1.35 3.50 9.37
N LEU A 45 0.35 2.75 9.79
CA LEU A 45 -0.61 2.12 8.86
C LEU A 45 -1.52 3.16 8.20
N ALA A 46 -1.83 4.24 8.93
CA ALA A 46 -2.59 5.37 8.41
C ALA A 46 -2.24 6.66 9.17
N VAL A 47 -2.45 7.78 8.50
CA VAL A 47 -2.31 9.14 9.02
C VAL A 47 -3.55 9.93 8.62
N THR A 48 -4.15 10.69 9.53
CA THR A 48 -5.34 11.50 9.25
C THR A 48 -5.08 12.59 8.20
N PRO A 49 -6.11 13.04 7.47
CA PRO A 49 -5.97 14.11 6.48
C PRO A 49 -5.41 15.41 7.08
N SER A 50 -5.83 15.80 8.28
CA SER A 50 -5.33 16.99 8.97
C SER A 50 -3.83 16.88 9.23
N LEU A 51 -3.35 15.75 9.72
CA LEU A 51 -1.93 15.55 10.01
C LEU A 51 -1.10 15.44 8.71
N LYS A 52 -1.66 14.87 7.63
CA LYS A 52 -1.04 14.89 6.29
C LYS A 52 -0.85 16.31 5.76
N SER A 53 -1.76 17.27 6.08
CA SER A 53 -1.63 18.66 5.65
C SER A 53 -0.40 19.37 6.22
N TYR A 54 0.19 18.83 7.28
CA TYR A 54 1.46 19.29 7.84
C TYR A 54 2.70 18.68 7.16
N GLY A 55 2.52 17.96 6.03
CA GLY A 55 3.59 17.36 5.25
C GLY A 55 4.06 16.00 5.77
N ILE A 56 3.22 15.29 6.52
CA ILE A 56 3.49 13.93 6.99
C ILE A 56 2.92 12.93 5.98
N SER A 57 3.77 11.99 5.52
CA SER A 57 3.36 10.96 4.57
C SER A 57 2.30 10.03 5.16
N GLY A 58 1.39 9.51 4.34
CA GLY A 58 0.36 8.55 4.74
C GLY A 58 0.90 7.23 5.30
N ARG A 59 2.14 6.88 4.96
CA ARG A 59 2.86 5.69 5.44
C ARG A 59 4.23 6.06 6.03
N ALA A 60 4.32 7.19 6.72
CA ALA A 60 5.52 7.60 7.42
C ALA A 60 5.90 6.57 8.49
N ARG A 61 7.18 6.48 8.80
CA ARG A 61 7.61 5.81 10.03
C ARG A 61 7.34 6.72 11.24
N LEU A 62 7.09 6.12 12.40
CA LEU A 62 6.71 6.91 13.58
C LEU A 62 7.77 7.96 13.95
N PHE A 63 9.07 7.66 13.82
CA PHE A 63 10.12 8.65 14.08
C PHE A 63 10.08 9.83 13.11
N GLU A 64 9.65 9.64 11.86
CA GLU A 64 9.49 10.73 10.87
C GLU A 64 8.33 11.65 11.27
N VAL A 65 7.26 11.08 11.84
CA VAL A 65 6.15 11.85 12.43
C VAL A 65 6.65 12.70 13.60
N VAL A 66 7.37 12.09 14.53
CA VAL A 66 7.96 12.78 15.71
C VAL A 66 8.87 13.94 15.26
N GLN A 67 9.78 13.67 14.33
CA GLN A 67 10.67 14.69 13.79
C GLN A 67 9.89 15.84 13.14
N ARG A 68 8.95 15.51 12.24
CA ARG A 68 8.17 16.54 11.52
C ARG A 68 7.33 17.40 12.45
N VAL A 69 6.66 16.80 13.43
CA VAL A 69 5.92 17.51 14.46
C VAL A 69 6.84 18.42 15.28
N GLY A 70 8.05 17.97 15.62
CA GLY A 70 9.07 18.77 16.29
C GLY A 70 9.47 20.01 15.47
N GLU A 71 9.71 19.87 14.16
CA GLU A 71 10.02 20.97 13.25
C GLU A 71 8.88 22.00 13.19
N ILE A 72 7.63 21.53 13.08
CA ILE A 72 6.44 22.37 13.06
C ILE A 72 6.32 23.13 14.39
N ASN A 73 6.48 22.47 15.51
CA ASN A 73 6.40 23.09 16.83
C ASN A 73 7.54 24.09 17.06
N ALA A 74 8.73 23.82 16.55
CA ALA A 74 9.82 24.80 16.58
C ALA A 74 9.46 26.07 15.77
N ALA A 75 8.85 25.91 14.59
CA ALA A 75 8.38 27.04 13.80
C ALA A 75 7.21 27.80 14.45
N ARG A 76 6.25 27.08 15.06
CA ARG A 76 5.13 27.67 15.81
C ARG A 76 5.63 28.46 17.01
N ARG A 77 6.55 27.90 17.80
CA ARG A 77 7.12 28.55 19.02
C ARG A 77 7.75 29.90 18.73
N ARG A 78 8.39 30.08 17.57
CA ARG A 78 8.95 31.35 17.14
C ARG A 78 7.91 32.45 16.95
N LYS A 79 6.64 32.08 16.73
CA LYS A 79 5.51 33.02 16.54
C LYS A 79 4.78 33.34 17.84
N VAL A 80 5.09 32.64 18.94
CA VAL A 80 4.45 32.85 20.24
C VAL A 80 5.19 33.91 21.02
N PRO A 81 4.52 34.96 21.51
CA PRO A 81 5.15 35.95 22.41
C PRO A 81 5.75 35.25 23.63
N GLY A 82 7.03 35.49 23.91
CA GLY A 82 7.76 34.83 24.99
C GLY A 82 8.19 33.36 24.69
N GLY A 83 7.89 32.82 23.51
CA GLY A 83 8.42 31.52 23.06
C GLY A 83 7.91 30.31 23.83
N THR A 84 6.85 30.44 24.66
CA THR A 84 6.30 29.36 25.48
C THR A 84 4.85 29.07 25.08
N PHE A 85 4.54 27.82 24.79
CA PHE A 85 3.16 27.40 24.50
C PHE A 85 2.28 27.47 25.74
N THR A 86 1.02 27.84 25.58
CA THR A 86 0.00 27.88 26.64
C THR A 86 -0.73 26.54 26.84
N GLY A 87 -0.54 25.62 25.92
CA GLY A 87 -1.15 24.28 25.94
C GLY A 87 -0.83 23.53 24.65
N LYS A 88 -1.49 22.41 24.42
CA LYS A 88 -1.35 21.59 23.22
C LYS A 88 -2.72 21.16 22.70
N SER A 89 -2.83 20.88 21.40
CA SER A 89 -4.05 20.37 20.80
C SER A 89 -3.75 19.42 19.64
N TYR A 90 -4.58 18.38 19.53
CA TYR A 90 -4.64 17.50 18.36
C TYR A 90 -5.77 17.88 17.38
N ASN A 91 -6.47 18.99 17.65
CA ASN A 91 -7.54 19.49 16.79
C ASN A 91 -7.02 20.60 15.87
N ASP A 92 -7.02 20.35 14.55
CA ASP A 92 -6.46 21.28 13.55
C ASP A 92 -7.16 22.65 13.51
N PRO A 93 -8.49 22.79 13.57
CA PRO A 93 -9.17 24.07 13.72
C PRO A 93 -8.73 24.88 14.94
N GLU A 94 -8.48 24.25 16.08
CA GLU A 94 -7.96 24.95 17.28
C GLU A 94 -6.54 25.44 17.06
N LEU A 95 -5.70 24.58 16.49
CA LEU A 95 -4.31 24.93 16.15
C LEU A 95 -4.22 26.09 15.16
N LYS A 96 -5.14 26.18 14.20
CA LYS A 96 -5.22 27.28 13.23
C LYS A 96 -5.71 28.57 13.86
N LYS A 97 -6.63 28.51 14.83
CA LYS A 97 -7.17 29.67 15.54
C LYS A 97 -6.18 30.20 16.59
N ASN A 98 -5.42 29.33 17.24
CA ASN A 98 -4.52 29.71 18.34
C ASN A 98 -3.08 29.25 18.07
N SER A 99 -2.24 30.20 17.69
CA SER A 99 -0.80 29.96 17.43
C SER A 99 -0.01 29.61 18.69
N ALA A 100 -0.53 29.93 19.89
CA ALA A 100 0.10 29.61 21.18
C ALA A 100 -0.12 28.16 21.62
N LEU A 101 -0.85 27.35 20.87
CA LEU A 101 -0.98 25.91 21.14
C LEU A 101 0.12 25.13 20.41
N GLU A 102 0.71 24.18 21.12
CA GLU A 102 1.59 23.16 20.53
C GLU A 102 0.79 22.16 19.71
N LEU A 103 1.28 21.79 18.53
CA LEU A 103 0.71 20.72 17.73
C LEU A 103 0.98 19.40 18.43
N ASP A 104 -0.10 18.68 18.78
CA ASP A 104 -0.08 17.34 19.32
C ASP A 104 -0.84 16.38 18.39
N TYR A 105 -0.69 15.08 18.60
CA TYR A 105 -1.38 14.06 17.84
C TYR A 105 -1.58 12.80 18.65
N ILE A 106 -2.58 12.00 18.28
CA ILE A 106 -2.91 10.74 18.90
C ILE A 106 -2.17 9.61 18.19
N VAL A 107 -1.53 8.71 18.93
CA VAL A 107 -1.01 7.44 18.40
C VAL A 107 -1.98 6.34 18.79
N ALA A 108 -2.74 5.84 17.81
CA ALA A 108 -3.69 4.75 18.00
C ALA A 108 -3.03 3.41 17.68
N LYS A 109 -3.23 2.42 18.55
CA LYS A 109 -2.75 1.06 18.32
C LYS A 109 -3.60 0.39 17.23
N PRO A 110 -3.00 -0.31 16.26
CA PRO A 110 -3.75 -1.01 15.20
C PRO A 110 -4.72 -2.06 15.74
N GLN A 111 -5.95 -2.06 15.22
CA GLN A 111 -7.03 -3.00 15.54
C GLN A 111 -7.55 -3.67 14.26
N MET A 112 -6.76 -4.56 13.66
CA MET A 112 -7.03 -5.07 12.31
C MET A 112 -8.39 -5.76 12.18
N SER A 113 -8.80 -6.56 13.17
CA SER A 113 -10.12 -7.22 13.16
C SER A 113 -11.26 -6.20 13.10
N HIS A 114 -11.16 -5.13 13.87
CA HIS A 114 -12.16 -4.06 13.87
C HIS A 114 -12.20 -3.29 12.54
N TYR A 115 -11.05 -3.10 11.89
CA TYR A 115 -11.01 -2.48 10.55
C TYR A 115 -11.66 -3.37 9.50
N ILE A 116 -11.49 -4.70 9.59
CA ILE A 116 -12.16 -5.65 8.71
C ILE A 116 -13.69 -5.61 8.93
N GLU A 117 -14.15 -5.59 10.17
CA GLU A 117 -15.57 -5.46 10.51
C GLU A 117 -16.18 -4.17 9.93
N MET A 118 -15.48 -3.03 10.09
CA MET A 118 -15.94 -1.76 9.55
C MET A 118 -15.95 -1.75 8.02
N SER A 119 -14.94 -2.33 7.38
CA SER A 119 -14.89 -2.50 5.92
C SER A 119 -16.06 -3.36 5.41
N THR A 120 -16.34 -4.48 6.09
CA THR A 120 -17.49 -5.34 5.76
C THR A 120 -18.81 -4.58 5.91
N ARG A 121 -18.98 -3.81 6.98
CA ARG A 121 -20.17 -2.97 7.17
C ARG A 121 -20.33 -1.94 6.04
N ILE A 122 -19.24 -1.35 5.56
CA ILE A 122 -19.28 -0.41 4.43
C ILE A 122 -19.61 -1.16 3.13
N TYR A 123 -19.07 -2.35 2.93
CA TYR A 123 -19.43 -3.20 1.79
C TYR A 123 -20.93 -3.52 1.77
N ASP A 124 -21.55 -3.81 2.90
CA ASP A 124 -23.01 -4.02 3.01
C ASP A 124 -23.81 -2.78 2.61
N ILE A 125 -23.24 -1.57 2.79
CA ILE A 125 -23.87 -0.35 2.31
C ILE A 125 -23.86 -0.29 0.78
N TYR A 126 -22.73 -0.66 0.13
CA TYR A 126 -22.65 -0.75 -1.34
C TYR A 126 -23.70 -1.74 -1.89
N MET A 127 -23.91 -2.87 -1.21
CA MET A 127 -24.89 -3.89 -1.61
C MET A 127 -26.35 -3.45 -1.57
N LYS A 128 -26.67 -2.29 -0.97
CA LYS A 128 -27.99 -1.68 -1.08
C LYS A 128 -28.26 -1.07 -2.46
N TYR A 129 -27.21 -0.77 -3.21
CA TYR A 129 -27.26 -0.04 -4.47
C TYR A 129 -26.95 -0.90 -5.68
N VAL A 130 -26.06 -1.85 -5.54
CA VAL A 130 -25.53 -2.69 -6.62
C VAL A 130 -25.44 -4.15 -6.20
N ALA A 131 -25.46 -5.05 -7.17
CA ALA A 131 -25.29 -6.49 -6.91
C ALA A 131 -23.80 -6.83 -6.69
N PRO A 132 -23.49 -7.90 -5.93
CA PRO A 132 -22.12 -8.33 -5.67
C PRO A 132 -21.31 -8.63 -6.93
N GLU A 133 -21.97 -9.04 -8.02
CA GLU A 133 -21.36 -9.35 -9.31
C GLU A 133 -20.66 -8.13 -9.92
N ASP A 134 -21.18 -6.93 -9.66
CA ASP A 134 -20.72 -5.68 -10.22
C ASP A 134 -19.77 -4.91 -9.29
N VAL A 135 -19.34 -5.56 -8.20
CA VAL A 135 -18.37 -5.00 -7.25
C VAL A 135 -17.10 -5.84 -7.22
N HIS A 136 -15.96 -5.18 -7.35
CA HIS A 136 -14.64 -5.74 -7.09
C HIS A 136 -14.00 -5.06 -5.90
N VAL A 137 -13.80 -5.80 -4.80
CA VAL A 137 -13.08 -5.34 -3.63
C VAL A 137 -11.58 -5.37 -3.96
N TYR A 138 -10.99 -4.19 -4.18
CA TYR A 138 -9.58 -4.05 -4.52
C TYR A 138 -8.67 -4.12 -3.29
N SER A 139 -9.11 -3.50 -2.19
CA SER A 139 -8.43 -3.55 -0.89
C SER A 139 -9.45 -3.41 0.25
N ILE A 140 -8.98 -3.35 1.49
CA ILE A 140 -9.84 -3.15 2.67
C ILE A 140 -10.58 -1.81 2.67
N ASP A 141 -10.09 -0.82 1.91
CA ASP A 141 -10.60 0.55 1.87
C ASP A 141 -10.93 1.04 0.45
N GLU A 142 -10.78 0.18 -0.55
CA GLU A 142 -11.00 0.54 -1.95
C GLU A 142 -11.81 -0.51 -2.71
N VAL A 143 -12.78 -0.03 -3.50
CA VAL A 143 -13.64 -0.87 -4.35
C VAL A 143 -13.78 -0.27 -5.74
N PHE A 144 -13.99 -1.14 -6.74
CA PHE A 144 -14.51 -0.79 -8.05
C PHE A 144 -15.94 -1.29 -8.17
N ILE A 145 -16.80 -0.47 -8.79
CA ILE A 145 -18.21 -0.80 -9.02
C ILE A 145 -18.56 -0.49 -10.48
N ASP A 146 -19.19 -1.41 -11.18
CA ASP A 146 -19.81 -1.15 -12.48
C ASP A 146 -21.22 -0.59 -12.23
N LEU A 147 -21.42 0.69 -12.52
CA LEU A 147 -22.70 1.39 -12.36
C LEU A 147 -23.59 1.31 -13.58
N THR A 148 -23.10 0.79 -14.71
CA THR A 148 -23.75 0.89 -16.04
C THR A 148 -25.21 0.46 -16.04
N ALA A 149 -25.50 -0.72 -15.47
CA ALA A 149 -26.86 -1.26 -15.45
C ALA A 149 -27.82 -0.50 -14.50
N TYR A 150 -27.25 0.19 -13.52
CA TYR A 150 -28.02 0.79 -12.42
C TYR A 150 -28.48 2.22 -12.72
N LEU A 151 -27.78 2.97 -13.58
CA LEU A 151 -28.07 4.37 -13.86
C LEU A 151 -29.51 4.56 -14.37
N LYS A 152 -29.95 3.68 -15.29
CA LYS A 152 -31.31 3.73 -15.81
C LYS A 152 -32.34 3.37 -14.74
N THR A 153 -32.03 2.38 -13.90
CA THR A 153 -32.94 1.91 -12.85
C THR A 153 -33.17 2.98 -11.79
N TYR A 154 -32.12 3.69 -11.39
CA TYR A 154 -32.22 4.78 -10.42
C TYR A 154 -32.66 6.10 -11.03
N GLY A 155 -32.58 6.27 -12.36
CA GLY A 155 -32.84 7.56 -13.04
C GLY A 155 -31.81 8.62 -12.66
N LEU A 156 -30.57 8.22 -12.34
CA LEU A 156 -29.50 9.08 -11.87
C LEU A 156 -28.30 9.02 -12.83
N THR A 157 -27.50 10.08 -12.84
CA THR A 157 -26.16 10.07 -13.45
C THR A 157 -25.20 9.24 -12.59
N ALA A 158 -24.07 8.82 -13.16
CA ALA A 158 -23.04 8.11 -12.41
C ALA A 158 -22.55 8.93 -11.20
N ARG A 159 -22.41 10.24 -11.36
CA ARG A 159 -22.01 11.17 -10.31
C ARG A 159 -23.03 11.23 -9.16
N GLU A 160 -24.30 11.41 -9.49
CA GLU A 160 -25.36 11.47 -8.48
C GLU A 160 -25.50 10.17 -7.70
N LEU A 161 -25.42 9.01 -8.39
CA LEU A 161 -25.47 7.72 -7.72
C LEU A 161 -24.23 7.50 -6.83
N THR A 162 -23.05 7.83 -7.31
CA THR A 162 -21.79 7.77 -6.53
C THR A 162 -21.86 8.66 -5.29
N GLN A 163 -22.33 9.90 -5.44
CA GLN A 163 -22.50 10.83 -4.32
C GLN A 163 -23.47 10.27 -3.28
N ARG A 164 -24.58 9.71 -3.73
CA ARG A 164 -25.58 9.09 -2.86
C ARG A 164 -24.99 7.91 -2.06
N ILE A 165 -24.20 7.07 -2.70
CA ILE A 165 -23.50 5.95 -2.04
C ILE A 165 -22.51 6.48 -0.99
N ILE A 166 -21.67 7.45 -1.32
CA ILE A 166 -20.67 8.02 -0.39
C ILE A 166 -21.35 8.69 0.80
N LEU A 167 -22.45 9.42 0.58
CA LEU A 167 -23.20 10.05 1.66
C LEU A 167 -23.88 9.03 2.59
N ASP A 168 -24.35 7.89 2.07
CA ASP A 168 -24.88 6.81 2.91
C ASP A 168 -23.75 6.19 3.78
N VAL A 169 -22.57 5.97 3.21
CA VAL A 169 -21.38 5.53 3.97
C VAL A 169 -21.05 6.54 5.07
N LEU A 170 -20.95 7.83 4.73
CA LEU A 170 -20.64 8.89 5.70
C LEU A 170 -21.67 8.97 6.84
N ARG A 171 -22.95 8.95 6.53
CA ARG A 171 -24.04 9.00 7.53
C ARG A 171 -24.08 7.77 8.43
N SER A 172 -23.78 6.61 7.86
CA SER A 172 -23.85 5.33 8.58
C SER A 172 -22.60 5.03 9.42
N THR A 173 -21.44 5.58 9.04
CA THR A 173 -20.15 5.21 9.64
C THR A 173 -19.32 6.40 10.11
N GLY A 174 -19.64 7.62 9.72
CA GLY A 174 -18.81 8.81 9.99
C GLY A 174 -17.54 8.88 9.13
N ILE A 175 -17.36 7.97 8.17
CA ILE A 175 -16.19 7.89 7.29
C ILE A 175 -16.55 8.40 5.91
N THR A 176 -15.76 9.36 5.40
CA THR A 176 -15.92 9.86 4.03
C THR A 176 -15.04 9.09 3.04
N ALA A 177 -15.37 9.28 1.75
CA ALA A 177 -14.61 8.67 0.65
C ALA A 177 -14.33 9.69 -0.45
N THR A 178 -13.40 9.33 -1.31
CA THR A 178 -13.11 10.00 -2.58
C THR A 178 -13.44 9.03 -3.71
N ALA A 179 -14.02 9.51 -4.81
CA ALA A 179 -14.35 8.66 -5.93
C ALA A 179 -13.85 9.21 -7.27
N GLY A 180 -13.58 8.28 -8.17
CA GLY A 180 -13.33 8.57 -9.58
C GLY A 180 -14.27 7.76 -10.46
N ILE A 181 -14.86 8.41 -11.44
CA ILE A 181 -15.75 7.82 -12.43
C ILE A 181 -15.01 7.75 -13.77
N GLY A 182 -15.11 6.65 -14.47
CA GLY A 182 -14.48 6.46 -15.77
C GLY A 182 -15.26 5.54 -16.68
N THR A 183 -15.00 5.62 -17.97
CA THR A 183 -15.57 4.73 -19.00
C THR A 183 -14.98 3.31 -18.94
N ASN A 184 -13.91 3.12 -18.19
CA ASN A 184 -13.28 1.84 -17.88
C ASN A 184 -12.66 1.84 -16.48
N LEU A 185 -12.17 0.69 -16.01
CA LEU A 185 -11.60 0.54 -14.66
C LEU A 185 -10.34 1.40 -14.46
N TYR A 186 -9.48 1.51 -15.47
CA TYR A 186 -8.28 2.34 -15.38
C TYR A 186 -8.64 3.82 -15.19
N LEU A 187 -9.51 4.36 -16.03
CA LEU A 187 -9.90 5.76 -15.96
C LEU A 187 -10.61 6.11 -14.67
N SER A 188 -11.46 5.20 -14.13
CA SER A 188 -12.08 5.42 -12.82
C SER A 188 -11.05 5.54 -11.71
N LYS A 189 -10.01 4.68 -11.73
CA LYS A 189 -8.91 4.73 -10.75
C LYS A 189 -8.08 6.00 -10.90
N ILE A 190 -7.72 6.39 -12.13
CA ILE A 190 -6.95 7.60 -12.41
C ILE A 190 -7.72 8.86 -12.04
N ALA A 191 -9.02 8.91 -12.37
CA ALA A 191 -9.89 10.00 -11.93
C ALA A 191 -9.88 10.17 -10.41
N MET A 192 -9.92 9.07 -9.66
CA MET A 192 -9.87 9.08 -8.21
C MET A 192 -8.52 9.53 -7.68
N ASP A 193 -7.42 8.89 -8.13
CA ASP A 193 -6.10 9.08 -7.53
C ASP A 193 -5.43 10.39 -7.92
N ILE A 194 -5.55 10.82 -9.19
CA ILE A 194 -4.86 12.01 -9.69
C ILE A 194 -5.77 13.25 -9.64
N VAL A 195 -7.05 13.11 -9.97
CA VAL A 195 -7.93 14.28 -10.06
C VAL A 195 -8.71 14.51 -8.76
N ALA A 196 -9.54 13.55 -8.34
CA ALA A 196 -10.46 13.73 -7.23
C ALA A 196 -9.77 14.01 -5.88
N LYS A 197 -8.59 13.41 -5.63
CA LYS A 197 -7.83 13.67 -4.40
C LYS A 197 -7.30 15.11 -4.28
N HIS A 198 -7.22 15.85 -5.40
CA HIS A 198 -6.63 17.20 -5.47
C HIS A 198 -7.64 18.32 -5.72
N ILE A 199 -8.92 18.00 -6.01
CA ILE A 199 -9.97 19.02 -6.12
C ILE A 199 -10.55 19.38 -4.75
N GLU A 200 -11.14 20.58 -4.65
CA GLU A 200 -11.90 20.97 -3.47
C GLU A 200 -13.14 20.08 -3.30
N PRO A 201 -13.52 19.75 -2.05
CA PRO A 201 -14.74 19.01 -1.79
C PRO A 201 -15.99 19.84 -2.17
N ASP A 202 -17.07 19.17 -2.55
CA ASP A 202 -18.36 19.81 -2.72
C ASP A 202 -18.98 20.27 -1.38
N ALA A 203 -20.22 20.79 -1.43
CA ALA A 203 -20.93 21.25 -0.24
C ALA A 203 -21.15 20.16 0.82
N ASP A 204 -21.19 18.89 0.42
CA ASP A 204 -21.35 17.73 1.28
C ASP A 204 -20.01 17.14 1.74
N GLY A 205 -18.89 17.76 1.36
CA GLY A 205 -17.53 17.29 1.70
C GLY A 205 -17.02 16.14 0.83
N VAL A 206 -17.72 15.83 -0.27
CA VAL A 206 -17.40 14.72 -1.19
C VAL A 206 -16.50 15.22 -2.32
N ARG A 207 -15.60 14.39 -2.77
CA ARG A 207 -14.72 14.62 -3.92
C ARG A 207 -14.95 13.55 -4.96
N ILE A 208 -15.49 13.94 -6.12
CA ILE A 208 -15.73 13.04 -7.25
C ILE A 208 -15.15 13.69 -8.51
N ALA A 209 -14.33 12.96 -9.24
CA ALA A 209 -13.85 13.34 -10.57
C ALA A 209 -14.33 12.34 -11.61
N GLU A 210 -14.37 12.78 -12.86
CA GLU A 210 -14.83 11.98 -14.00
C GLU A 210 -13.83 12.10 -15.14
N LEU A 211 -13.48 10.97 -15.76
CA LEU A 211 -12.61 10.91 -16.93
C LEU A 211 -13.23 10.01 -18.00
N THR A 212 -13.18 10.51 -19.24
CA THR A 212 -13.31 9.75 -20.47
C THR A 212 -11.91 9.57 -21.06
N GLU A 213 -11.74 8.71 -22.06
CA GLU A 213 -10.48 8.58 -22.78
C GLU A 213 -10.00 9.92 -23.38
N GLN A 214 -10.94 10.72 -23.90
CA GLN A 214 -10.62 12.03 -24.45
C GLN A 214 -10.16 12.99 -23.35
N SER A 215 -10.94 13.16 -22.28
CA SER A 215 -10.59 14.09 -21.20
C SER A 215 -9.33 13.65 -20.45
N TYR A 216 -9.05 12.34 -20.36
CA TYR A 216 -7.79 11.82 -19.83
C TYR A 216 -6.60 12.32 -20.67
N ARG A 217 -6.65 12.18 -21.99
CA ARG A 217 -5.59 12.66 -22.87
C ARG A 217 -5.40 14.17 -22.78
N GLU A 218 -6.49 14.93 -22.77
CA GLU A 218 -6.45 16.40 -22.68
C GLU A 218 -5.89 16.92 -21.36
N GLN A 219 -6.18 16.24 -20.25
CA GLN A 219 -5.84 16.74 -18.90
C GLN A 219 -4.57 16.12 -18.31
N LEU A 220 -4.27 14.85 -18.62
CA LEU A 220 -3.29 14.08 -17.89
C LEU A 220 -2.12 13.55 -18.72
N TRP A 221 -2.13 13.69 -20.04
CA TRP A 221 -0.98 13.24 -20.85
C TRP A 221 0.33 13.91 -20.48
N GLU A 222 0.30 15.18 -20.01
CA GLU A 222 1.46 15.94 -19.54
C GLU A 222 1.70 15.82 -18.03
N HIS A 223 0.86 15.06 -17.31
CA HIS A 223 0.98 14.94 -15.86
C HIS A 223 2.28 14.24 -15.43
N ARG A 224 2.86 14.73 -14.36
CA ARG A 224 4.06 14.18 -13.69
C ARG A 224 3.86 14.17 -12.17
N PRO A 225 4.49 13.21 -11.49
CA PRO A 225 5.39 12.16 -11.98
C PRO A 225 4.62 10.96 -12.55
N LEU A 226 5.29 10.14 -13.36
CA LEU A 226 4.74 8.89 -13.90
C LEU A 226 4.25 7.92 -12.83
N THR A 227 4.85 7.97 -11.64
CA THR A 227 4.49 7.10 -10.50
C THR A 227 3.12 7.38 -9.90
N ASP A 228 2.44 8.45 -10.29
CA ASP A 228 1.07 8.73 -9.87
C ASP A 228 0.05 7.87 -10.64
N PHE A 229 0.45 7.39 -11.81
CA PHE A 229 -0.40 6.53 -12.61
C PHE A 229 -0.42 5.10 -12.09
N TRP A 230 -1.62 4.54 -11.98
CA TRP A 230 -1.83 3.17 -11.56
C TRP A 230 -1.00 2.19 -12.41
N ARG A 231 -0.34 1.23 -11.76
CA ARG A 231 0.59 0.24 -12.32
C ARG A 231 1.93 0.79 -12.83
N VAL A 232 2.20 2.08 -12.71
CA VAL A 232 3.53 2.64 -13.00
C VAL A 232 4.32 2.81 -11.70
N GLY A 233 5.06 1.81 -11.31
CA GLY A 233 5.95 1.87 -10.15
C GLY A 233 7.30 2.55 -10.47
N ARG A 234 8.10 2.80 -9.42
CA ARG A 234 9.42 3.45 -9.54
C ARG A 234 10.35 2.78 -10.56
N GLY A 235 10.29 1.44 -10.68
CA GLY A 235 11.10 0.70 -11.65
C GLY A 235 10.71 0.99 -13.09
N TYR A 236 9.40 1.09 -13.36
CA TYR A 236 8.87 1.48 -14.67
C TYR A 236 9.23 2.93 -14.99
N ALA A 237 8.92 3.86 -14.09
CA ALA A 237 9.24 5.27 -14.26
C ALA A 237 10.73 5.48 -14.56
N LYS A 238 11.63 4.88 -13.79
CA LYS A 238 13.07 4.98 -14.02
C LYS A 238 13.49 4.46 -15.39
N LYS A 239 12.91 3.35 -15.88
CA LYS A 239 13.21 2.83 -17.22
C LYS A 239 12.69 3.75 -18.31
N LEU A 240 11.47 4.28 -18.17
CA LEU A 240 10.87 5.22 -19.11
C LEU A 240 11.68 6.50 -19.20
N GLU A 241 11.99 7.12 -18.07
CA GLU A 241 12.80 8.35 -17.98
C GLU A 241 14.19 8.18 -18.60
N ALA A 242 14.84 7.03 -18.40
CA ALA A 242 16.13 6.70 -19.01
C ALA A 242 16.07 6.63 -20.55
N HIS A 243 14.86 6.48 -21.13
CA HIS A 243 14.62 6.45 -22.58
C HIS A 243 13.89 7.71 -23.07
N GLY A 244 13.87 8.77 -22.27
CA GLY A 244 13.32 10.09 -22.63
C GLY A 244 11.80 10.18 -22.58
N MET A 245 11.12 9.24 -21.89
CA MET A 245 9.67 9.26 -21.69
C MET A 245 9.38 9.67 -20.25
N TYR A 246 8.77 10.82 -20.05
CA TYR A 246 8.51 11.43 -18.74
C TYR A 246 7.02 11.54 -18.41
N THR A 247 6.16 11.30 -19.40
CA THR A 247 4.70 11.42 -19.29
C THR A 247 4.02 10.24 -19.96
N MET A 248 2.72 10.02 -19.69
CA MET A 248 1.94 9.00 -20.38
C MET A 248 1.72 9.37 -21.85
N GLY A 249 1.67 10.66 -22.17
CA GLY A 249 1.67 11.13 -23.56
C GLY A 249 2.93 10.72 -24.32
N ASP A 250 4.12 10.81 -23.68
CA ASP A 250 5.37 10.34 -24.31
C ASP A 250 5.32 8.84 -24.61
N VAL A 251 4.75 8.04 -23.70
CA VAL A 251 4.60 6.59 -23.88
C VAL A 251 3.64 6.28 -25.03
N ALA A 252 2.48 6.95 -25.08
CA ALA A 252 1.49 6.78 -26.12
C ALA A 252 2.07 7.12 -27.51
N LEU A 253 2.72 8.27 -27.62
CA LEU A 253 3.36 8.69 -28.86
C LEU A 253 4.52 7.77 -29.27
N ARG A 254 5.34 7.29 -28.30
CA ARG A 254 6.40 6.32 -28.59
C ARG A 254 5.83 5.04 -29.18
N ALA A 255 4.69 4.57 -28.69
CA ALA A 255 4.05 3.35 -29.19
C ALA A 255 3.63 3.46 -30.68
N GLU A 256 3.28 4.66 -31.16
CA GLU A 256 2.95 4.87 -32.57
C GLU A 256 4.15 4.72 -33.53
N TYR A 257 5.34 5.08 -33.08
CA TYR A 257 6.54 5.11 -33.91
C TYR A 257 7.49 3.95 -33.70
N ASP A 258 7.56 3.42 -32.49
CA ASP A 258 8.53 2.41 -32.06
C ASP A 258 8.00 1.57 -30.89
N GLU A 259 6.89 0.86 -31.14
CA GLU A 259 6.26 -0.03 -30.15
C GLU A 259 7.22 -1.14 -29.69
N ASP A 260 8.05 -1.65 -30.60
CA ASP A 260 9.04 -2.70 -30.31
C ASP A 260 10.01 -2.31 -29.19
N SER A 261 10.35 -1.03 -29.07
CA SER A 261 11.22 -0.56 -28.00
C SER A 261 10.58 -0.74 -26.62
N LEU A 262 9.27 -0.52 -26.51
CA LEU A 262 8.52 -0.71 -25.27
C LEU A 262 8.43 -2.20 -24.90
N TYR A 263 8.20 -3.07 -25.87
CA TYR A 263 8.22 -4.53 -25.64
C TYR A 263 9.61 -5.04 -25.24
N LYS A 264 10.69 -4.49 -25.76
CA LYS A 264 12.06 -4.81 -25.31
C LYS A 264 12.31 -4.39 -23.87
N LEU A 265 11.72 -3.29 -23.40
CA LEU A 265 11.89 -2.78 -22.04
C LEU A 265 11.02 -3.51 -21.00
N PHE A 266 9.79 -3.86 -21.37
CA PHE A 266 8.76 -4.30 -20.42
C PHE A 266 8.19 -5.70 -20.72
N GLY A 267 8.62 -6.33 -21.81
CA GLY A 267 8.07 -7.63 -22.25
C GLY A 267 6.57 -7.52 -22.51
N VAL A 268 5.82 -8.58 -22.20
CA VAL A 268 4.36 -8.64 -22.40
C VAL A 268 3.58 -7.54 -21.65
N ASN A 269 4.16 -6.97 -20.60
CA ASN A 269 3.53 -5.87 -19.85
C ASN A 269 3.55 -4.53 -20.61
N ALA A 270 4.27 -4.45 -21.74
CA ALA A 270 4.26 -3.26 -22.59
C ALA A 270 2.86 -2.98 -23.16
N GLY A 271 2.13 -4.02 -23.57
CA GLY A 271 0.77 -3.87 -24.09
C GLY A 271 -0.14 -3.15 -23.10
N LEU A 272 -0.17 -3.61 -21.84
CA LEU A 272 -0.97 -2.94 -20.80
C LEU A 272 -0.52 -1.49 -20.56
N LEU A 273 0.79 -1.22 -20.55
CA LEU A 273 1.31 0.14 -20.38
C LEU A 273 0.89 1.05 -21.53
N ILE A 274 0.92 0.56 -22.77
CA ILE A 274 0.49 1.30 -23.97
C ILE A 274 -1.01 1.57 -23.92
N ASP A 275 -1.82 0.56 -23.64
CA ASP A 275 -3.27 0.71 -23.49
C ASP A 275 -3.61 1.79 -22.45
N HIS A 276 -3.00 1.72 -21.28
CA HIS A 276 -3.18 2.71 -20.22
C HIS A 276 -2.68 4.11 -20.62
N ALA A 277 -1.63 4.21 -21.40
CA ALA A 277 -1.15 5.50 -21.91
C ALA A 277 -2.18 6.17 -22.84
N TRP A 278 -2.95 5.39 -23.58
CA TRP A 278 -4.07 5.86 -24.39
C TRP A 278 -5.37 6.06 -23.61
N GLY A 279 -5.42 5.63 -22.34
CA GLY A 279 -6.62 5.64 -21.50
C GLY A 279 -7.56 4.46 -21.77
N TYR A 280 -7.07 3.40 -22.39
CA TYR A 280 -7.83 2.21 -22.73
C TYR A 280 -7.63 1.11 -21.69
N GLU A 281 -8.70 0.40 -21.32
CA GLU A 281 -8.66 -0.78 -20.47
C GLU A 281 -9.86 -1.69 -20.82
N PRO A 282 -9.61 -2.83 -21.47
CA PRO A 282 -10.69 -3.74 -21.88
C PRO A 282 -11.21 -4.60 -20.73
N CYS A 283 -10.42 -4.79 -19.65
CA CYS A 283 -10.78 -5.65 -18.54
C CYS A 283 -12.03 -5.15 -17.82
N THR A 284 -12.94 -6.07 -17.54
CA THR A 284 -14.17 -5.81 -16.79
C THR A 284 -14.14 -6.47 -15.42
N ILE A 285 -15.07 -6.11 -14.53
CA ILE A 285 -15.23 -6.79 -13.23
C ILE A 285 -15.56 -8.28 -13.43
N ALA A 286 -16.31 -8.62 -14.46
CA ALA A 286 -16.61 -10.02 -14.80
C ALA A 286 -15.34 -10.79 -15.19
N ASP A 287 -14.44 -10.19 -15.97
CA ASP A 287 -13.15 -10.80 -16.34
C ASP A 287 -12.28 -11.02 -15.11
N ILE A 288 -12.21 -10.03 -14.20
CA ILE A 288 -11.47 -10.16 -12.93
C ILE A 288 -12.00 -11.34 -12.11
N LYS A 289 -13.32 -11.50 -12.00
CA LYS A 289 -13.95 -12.57 -11.24
C LYS A 289 -13.81 -13.95 -11.91
N ALA A 290 -13.74 -13.98 -13.22
CA ALA A 290 -13.52 -15.20 -13.98
C ALA A 290 -12.06 -15.65 -14.00
N TYR A 291 -11.12 -14.74 -13.75
CA TYR A 291 -9.68 -15.03 -13.80
C TYR A 291 -9.28 -16.08 -12.77
N ARG A 292 -8.51 -17.06 -13.21
CA ARG A 292 -7.89 -18.06 -12.36
C ARG A 292 -6.38 -17.92 -12.48
N HIS A 293 -5.70 -17.82 -11.36
CA HIS A 293 -4.25 -17.81 -11.33
C HIS A 293 -3.69 -19.15 -11.77
N GLY A 294 -2.74 -19.14 -12.71
CA GLY A 294 -2.04 -20.37 -13.13
C GLY A 294 -1.01 -20.85 -12.12
N SER A 295 -0.62 -20.01 -11.18
CA SER A 295 0.21 -20.35 -10.01
C SER A 295 -0.12 -19.43 -8.85
N SER A 296 -0.07 -19.95 -7.65
CA SER A 296 -0.30 -19.20 -6.42
C SER A 296 0.87 -19.41 -5.48
N SER A 297 1.10 -18.47 -4.56
CA SER A 297 2.01 -18.66 -3.44
C SER A 297 1.33 -18.27 -2.13
N LEU A 298 1.70 -18.93 -1.04
CA LEU A 298 1.41 -18.49 0.31
C LEU A 298 2.68 -17.96 0.93
N GLY A 299 2.62 -16.79 1.56
CA GLY A 299 3.78 -16.16 2.17
C GLY A 299 3.49 -15.71 3.60
N SER A 300 4.51 -15.81 4.46
CA SER A 300 4.50 -15.26 5.81
C SER A 300 5.72 -14.38 6.00
N GLY A 301 5.54 -13.20 6.60
CA GLY A 301 6.63 -12.26 6.88
C GLY A 301 6.56 -11.76 8.31
N GLN A 302 7.71 -11.66 8.98
CA GLN A 302 7.79 -11.12 10.33
C GLN A 302 8.94 -10.12 10.46
N VAL A 303 8.61 -8.91 10.93
CA VAL A 303 9.61 -7.91 11.35
C VAL A 303 9.87 -8.09 12.83
N LEU A 304 11.11 -8.37 13.19
CA LEU A 304 11.51 -8.62 14.57
C LEU A 304 11.60 -7.32 15.37
N GLN A 305 11.36 -7.39 16.69
CA GLN A 305 11.40 -6.22 17.59
C GLN A 305 12.82 -5.71 17.85
N CYS A 306 13.78 -6.59 17.75
CA CYS A 306 15.21 -6.29 17.92
C CYS A 306 16.05 -7.27 17.11
N PRO A 307 17.36 -7.00 16.91
CA PRO A 307 18.27 -7.94 16.26
C PRO A 307 18.32 -9.29 16.99
N TYR A 308 18.14 -10.37 16.25
CA TYR A 308 18.22 -11.74 16.79
C TYR A 308 19.52 -12.39 16.35
N THR A 309 20.02 -13.28 17.21
CA THR A 309 21.12 -14.18 16.83
C THR A 309 20.63 -15.21 15.81
N PHE A 310 21.56 -15.81 15.08
CA PHE A 310 21.27 -16.87 14.12
C PHE A 310 20.39 -17.99 14.70
N ASP A 311 20.69 -18.47 15.91
CA ASP A 311 19.91 -19.54 16.55
C ASP A 311 18.46 -19.11 16.89
N LYS A 312 18.28 -17.89 17.38
CA LYS A 312 16.93 -17.36 17.63
C LYS A 312 16.15 -17.16 16.33
N ALA A 313 16.82 -16.65 15.31
CA ALA A 313 16.26 -16.47 13.99
C ALA A 313 15.77 -17.78 13.39
N ARG A 314 16.54 -18.84 13.57
CA ARG A 314 16.18 -20.21 13.16
C ARG A 314 14.88 -20.68 13.79
N ILE A 315 14.62 -20.35 15.05
CA ILE A 315 13.35 -20.67 15.73
C ILE A 315 12.18 -19.93 15.07
N ILE A 316 12.36 -18.65 14.78
CA ILE A 316 11.31 -17.85 14.10
C ILE A 316 10.98 -18.42 12.71
N VAL A 317 11.98 -18.78 11.92
CA VAL A 317 11.74 -19.41 10.61
C VAL A 317 10.98 -20.73 10.76
N ARG A 318 11.27 -21.52 11.81
CA ARG A 318 10.50 -22.75 12.08
C ARG A 318 9.04 -22.45 12.38
N GLU A 319 8.77 -21.51 13.28
CA GLU A 319 7.40 -21.09 13.63
C GLU A 319 6.64 -20.58 12.40
N MET A 320 7.28 -19.75 11.58
CA MET A 320 6.66 -19.24 10.34
C MET A 320 6.37 -20.35 9.33
N THR A 321 7.30 -21.27 9.15
CA THR A 321 7.10 -22.42 8.25
C THR A 321 6.00 -23.34 8.76
N GLU A 322 5.92 -23.56 10.07
CA GLU A 322 4.84 -24.35 10.69
C GLU A 322 3.46 -23.71 10.46
N GLN A 323 3.35 -22.41 10.65
CA GLN A 323 2.11 -21.66 10.36
C GLN A 323 1.71 -21.74 8.88
N LEU A 324 2.66 -21.60 7.95
CA LEU A 324 2.38 -21.75 6.52
C LEU A 324 1.93 -23.15 6.14
N VAL A 325 2.53 -24.17 6.74
CA VAL A 325 2.10 -25.55 6.48
C VAL A 325 0.71 -25.82 7.04
N LEU A 326 0.37 -25.29 8.21
CA LEU A 326 -0.99 -25.36 8.75
C LEU A 326 -1.98 -24.70 7.79
N GLU A 327 -1.65 -23.56 7.22
CA GLU A 327 -2.49 -22.87 6.23
C GLU A 327 -2.64 -23.68 4.93
N LEU A 328 -1.54 -24.33 4.45
CA LEU A 328 -1.62 -25.26 3.31
C LEU A 328 -2.62 -26.40 3.58
N VAL A 329 -2.50 -27.07 4.74
CA VAL A 329 -3.39 -28.15 5.13
C VAL A 329 -4.85 -27.69 5.24
N GLU A 330 -5.09 -26.54 5.88
CA GLU A 330 -6.43 -25.97 6.04
C GLU A 330 -7.07 -25.66 4.69
N LYS A 331 -6.29 -25.09 3.77
CA LYS A 331 -6.74 -24.78 2.41
C LYS A 331 -6.72 -25.99 1.46
N ARG A 332 -6.26 -27.16 1.90
CA ARG A 332 -6.09 -28.38 1.09
C ARG A 332 -5.18 -28.17 -0.12
N LEU A 333 -4.11 -27.44 0.10
CA LEU A 333 -3.11 -27.11 -0.91
C LEU A 333 -1.81 -27.89 -0.65
N VAL A 334 -1.02 -28.06 -1.70
CA VAL A 334 0.32 -28.66 -1.64
C VAL A 334 1.31 -27.74 -2.31
N THR A 335 2.59 -27.89 -2.00
CA THR A 335 3.68 -27.14 -2.60
C THR A 335 4.79 -28.03 -3.06
N ASP A 336 5.55 -27.63 -4.08
CA ASP A 336 6.76 -28.27 -4.55
C ASP A 336 8.04 -27.43 -4.34
N GLN A 337 7.88 -26.24 -3.77
CA GLN A 337 8.98 -25.30 -3.55
C GLN A 337 8.79 -24.49 -2.25
N ILE A 338 9.91 -24.22 -1.59
CA ILE A 338 9.99 -23.24 -0.50
C ILE A 338 11.00 -22.15 -0.84
N ILE A 339 10.69 -20.91 -0.50
CA ILE A 339 11.55 -19.74 -0.67
C ILE A 339 11.74 -19.09 0.70
N LEU A 340 12.97 -18.67 0.98
CA LEU A 340 13.31 -17.97 2.21
C LEU A 340 14.07 -16.68 1.90
N ASP A 341 13.58 -15.57 2.44
CA ASP A 341 14.20 -14.26 2.40
C ASP A 341 14.62 -13.82 3.81
N VAL A 342 15.89 -13.44 3.95
CA VAL A 342 16.49 -13.04 5.24
C VAL A 342 17.10 -11.65 5.12
N GLY A 343 16.60 -10.69 5.88
CA GLY A 343 17.22 -9.37 6.02
C GLY A 343 18.24 -9.33 7.16
N TYR A 344 19.20 -8.43 7.10
CA TYR A 344 20.24 -8.24 8.13
C TYR A 344 20.12 -6.88 8.79
N ASP A 345 20.45 -6.80 10.09
CA ASP A 345 20.50 -5.53 10.80
C ASP A 345 21.57 -4.60 10.21
N ILE A 346 21.16 -3.36 9.99
CA ILE A 346 22.05 -2.31 9.50
C ILE A 346 23.20 -2.01 10.48
N GLU A 347 22.98 -2.17 11.78
CA GLU A 347 24.01 -1.98 12.80
C GLU A 347 25.12 -3.01 12.72
N SER A 348 24.88 -4.14 12.04
CA SER A 348 25.92 -5.15 11.81
C SER A 348 27.15 -4.60 11.09
N LEU A 349 26.95 -3.69 10.12
CA LEU A 349 28.08 -3.06 9.40
C LEU A 349 28.69 -1.87 10.16
N SER A 350 28.03 -1.30 11.15
CA SER A 350 28.58 -0.23 11.98
C SER A 350 29.60 -0.74 13.01
N ARG A 351 29.60 -2.03 13.29
CA ARG A 351 30.54 -2.70 14.19
C ARG A 351 31.76 -3.16 13.41
N ARG A 352 32.91 -2.52 13.67
CA ARG A 352 34.18 -2.79 12.92
C ARG A 352 34.53 -4.27 12.85
N GLU A 353 34.35 -5.01 13.95
CA GLU A 353 34.68 -6.45 14.02
C GLU A 353 33.78 -7.30 13.11
N ILE A 354 32.49 -6.93 12.98
CA ILE A 354 31.54 -7.63 12.11
C ILE A 354 31.76 -7.20 10.66
N ALA A 355 31.91 -5.91 10.41
CA ALA A 355 32.14 -5.37 9.08
C ALA A 355 33.45 -5.98 8.44
N ALA A 356 34.50 -6.21 9.23
CA ALA A 356 35.72 -6.82 8.76
C ALA A 356 35.57 -8.31 8.38
N GLN A 357 34.60 -9.01 8.95
CA GLN A 357 34.33 -10.42 8.69
C GLN A 357 33.25 -10.62 7.62
N TYR A 358 32.43 -9.57 7.33
CA TYR A 358 31.37 -9.66 6.34
C TYR A 358 31.98 -9.69 4.92
N LYS A 359 31.70 -10.76 4.19
CA LYS A 359 32.18 -10.99 2.81
C LYS A 359 31.06 -10.87 1.77
N GLY A 360 29.82 -10.57 2.22
CA GLY A 360 28.66 -10.44 1.34
C GLY A 360 28.62 -9.09 0.62
N GLU A 361 27.70 -8.96 -0.28
CA GLU A 361 27.45 -7.72 -1.02
C GLU A 361 26.81 -6.66 -0.09
N VAL A 362 27.29 -5.41 -0.19
CA VAL A 362 26.72 -4.26 0.52
C VAL A 362 25.92 -3.42 -0.47
N VAL A 363 24.67 -3.14 -0.12
CA VAL A 363 23.76 -2.34 -0.92
C VAL A 363 23.36 -1.05 -0.18
N ARG A 364 22.77 -0.10 -0.89
CA ARG A 364 22.18 1.09 -0.26
C ARG A 364 20.69 0.89 -0.04
N ASP A 365 20.23 1.15 1.20
CA ASP A 365 18.81 1.13 1.53
C ASP A 365 18.08 2.37 1.00
N HIS A 366 16.77 2.45 1.28
CA HIS A 366 15.93 3.59 0.89
C HIS A 366 16.42 4.94 1.47
N TYR A 367 17.12 4.93 2.60
CA TYR A 367 17.69 6.12 3.24
C TYR A 367 19.13 6.42 2.80
N GLY A 368 19.64 5.68 1.81
CA GLY A 368 21.01 5.82 1.31
C GLY A 368 22.10 5.21 2.20
N ARG A 369 21.72 4.45 3.26
CA ARG A 369 22.66 3.81 4.19
C ARG A 369 23.20 2.53 3.59
N GLN A 370 24.46 2.25 3.84
CA GLN A 370 25.07 0.96 3.49
C GLN A 370 24.54 -0.14 4.40
N VAL A 371 23.95 -1.17 3.82
CA VAL A 371 23.38 -2.32 4.53
C VAL A 371 23.81 -3.61 3.85
N PRO A 372 23.92 -4.73 4.59
CA PRO A 372 24.13 -6.03 3.97
C PRO A 372 22.99 -6.33 2.99
N LYS A 373 23.30 -6.88 1.83
CA LYS A 373 22.29 -7.35 0.89
C LYS A 373 21.46 -8.46 1.55
N PRO A 374 20.12 -8.40 1.50
CA PRO A 374 19.29 -9.49 1.98
C PRO A 374 19.66 -10.82 1.30
N ALA A 375 19.64 -11.89 2.06
CA ALA A 375 19.83 -13.24 1.51
C ALA A 375 18.48 -13.74 0.96
N HIS A 376 18.54 -14.40 -0.19
CA HIS A 376 17.41 -15.02 -0.87
C HIS A 376 17.79 -16.42 -1.29
N GLY A 377 16.96 -17.40 -0.95
CA GLY A 377 17.17 -18.78 -1.33
C GLY A 377 15.87 -19.49 -1.67
N SER A 378 15.91 -20.36 -2.68
CA SER A 378 14.79 -21.22 -3.04
C SER A 378 15.22 -22.69 -3.05
N CYS A 379 14.33 -23.58 -2.65
CA CYS A 379 14.57 -25.01 -2.63
C CYS A 379 13.37 -25.77 -3.20
N PRO A 380 13.54 -26.47 -4.34
CA PRO A 380 12.53 -27.41 -4.83
C PRO A 380 12.45 -28.63 -3.90
N LEU A 381 11.24 -29.08 -3.60
CA LEU A 381 10.97 -30.22 -2.72
C LEU A 381 11.02 -31.57 -3.46
N GLY A 382 11.08 -31.54 -4.82
CA GLY A 382 11.11 -32.72 -5.68
C GLY A 382 9.78 -33.45 -5.82
N ARG A 383 8.76 -33.02 -5.09
CA ARG A 383 7.38 -33.49 -5.18
C ARG A 383 6.43 -32.50 -4.53
N GLN A 384 5.17 -32.53 -4.93
CA GLN A 384 4.12 -31.83 -4.24
C GLN A 384 3.86 -32.42 -2.86
N THR A 385 3.80 -31.59 -1.82
CA THR A 385 3.62 -32.03 -0.44
C THR A 385 3.09 -30.93 0.46
N ASP A 386 2.38 -31.31 1.51
CA ASP A 386 2.01 -30.50 2.67
C ASP A 386 2.72 -31.01 3.94
N SER A 387 3.69 -31.90 3.79
CA SER A 387 4.43 -32.48 4.91
C SER A 387 5.35 -31.45 5.59
N LEU A 388 5.00 -31.06 6.81
CA LEU A 388 5.80 -30.16 7.64
C LEU A 388 7.27 -30.58 7.70
N LYS A 389 7.52 -31.88 7.88
CA LYS A 389 8.89 -32.41 7.97
C LYS A 389 9.69 -32.16 6.69
N LEU A 390 9.13 -32.45 5.52
CA LEU A 390 9.82 -32.28 4.25
C LEU A 390 10.10 -30.81 3.95
N ILE A 391 9.12 -29.94 4.19
CA ILE A 391 9.24 -28.50 3.97
C ILE A 391 10.26 -27.89 4.93
N MET A 392 10.24 -28.29 6.20
CA MET A 392 11.21 -27.89 7.21
C MET A 392 12.64 -28.34 6.85
N ASP A 393 12.81 -29.61 6.52
CA ASP A 393 14.13 -30.18 6.20
C ASP A 393 14.74 -29.48 4.96
N ALA A 394 13.92 -29.13 3.96
CA ALA A 394 14.35 -28.37 2.79
C ALA A 394 14.72 -26.92 3.13
N GLY A 395 13.87 -26.23 3.90
CA GLY A 395 14.12 -24.84 4.32
C GLY A 395 15.37 -24.70 5.20
N PHE A 396 15.58 -25.63 6.12
CA PHE A 396 16.72 -25.60 7.05
C PHE A 396 17.97 -26.26 6.51
N GLY A 397 17.84 -27.38 5.78
CA GLY A 397 18.99 -28.15 5.32
C GLY A 397 19.67 -27.58 4.08
N ARG A 398 18.93 -26.89 3.20
CA ARG A 398 19.50 -26.42 1.93
C ARG A 398 19.58 -24.90 1.81
N ILE A 399 18.56 -24.17 2.23
CA ILE A 399 18.54 -22.71 2.07
C ILE A 399 19.33 -22.07 3.21
N TRP A 400 19.04 -22.47 4.44
CA TRP A 400 19.64 -21.88 5.62
C TRP A 400 21.16 -22.16 5.74
N GLU A 401 21.60 -23.34 5.33
CA GLU A 401 23.05 -23.69 5.34
C GLU A 401 23.81 -23.01 4.21
N ILE A 402 23.22 -22.82 3.03
CA ILE A 402 23.88 -22.18 1.89
C ILE A 402 24.09 -20.69 2.14
N ASP A 403 23.10 -20.01 2.66
CA ASP A 403 23.16 -18.58 2.95
C ASP A 403 23.67 -18.29 4.36
N GLY A 404 23.44 -19.17 5.31
CA GLY A 404 24.02 -19.11 6.66
C GLY A 404 25.54 -19.25 6.68
N ALA A 405 26.11 -19.96 5.72
CA ALA A 405 27.58 -20.01 5.54
C ALA A 405 28.17 -18.70 4.97
N LYS A 406 27.34 -17.86 4.32
CA LYS A 406 27.72 -16.52 3.86
C LYS A 406 27.35 -15.46 4.90
N ALA A 407 26.44 -15.76 5.82
CA ALA A 407 26.13 -14.91 6.96
C ALA A 407 27.33 -14.80 7.88
N VAL A 408 27.54 -13.63 8.43
CA VAL A 408 28.64 -13.37 9.38
C VAL A 408 28.61 -14.39 10.51
N PRO A 409 29.71 -15.17 10.76
CA PRO A 409 29.74 -16.10 11.87
C PRO A 409 29.54 -15.37 13.20
N GLY A 410 28.46 -15.69 13.87
CA GLY A 410 28.20 -15.30 15.24
C GLY A 410 27.88 -13.86 15.50
N LYS A 411 26.61 -13.61 15.71
CA LYS A 411 25.98 -12.48 16.40
C LYS A 411 25.38 -11.39 15.49
N TYR A 412 24.10 -11.23 15.64
CA TYR A 412 23.24 -10.12 15.22
C TYR A 412 22.81 -10.13 13.74
N ILE A 413 21.85 -10.97 13.47
CA ILE A 413 21.00 -10.89 12.29
C ILE A 413 19.74 -10.15 12.75
N ASP A 414 19.45 -9.00 12.17
CA ASP A 414 18.10 -8.45 12.22
C ASP A 414 17.34 -9.13 11.10
N LEU A 415 16.62 -10.16 11.46
CA LEU A 415 15.78 -10.87 10.53
C LEU A 415 14.49 -10.08 10.36
N SER A 416 14.41 -9.31 9.30
CA SER A 416 13.14 -9.17 8.62
C SER A 416 13.00 -10.38 7.72
N ILE A 417 12.35 -11.43 8.16
CA ILE A 417 11.96 -12.54 7.28
C ILE A 417 10.84 -11.98 6.43
N SER A 418 11.17 -11.56 5.21
CA SER A 418 10.24 -10.93 4.31
C SER A 418 9.35 -11.92 3.57
N GLY A 419 9.58 -13.22 3.69
CA GLY A 419 8.68 -14.22 3.14
C GLY A 419 9.23 -15.62 3.25
N VAL A 420 8.37 -16.54 3.67
CA VAL A 420 8.43 -17.93 3.25
C VAL A 420 7.28 -18.06 2.24
N ASP A 421 7.61 -18.16 0.97
CA ASP A 421 6.64 -18.41 -0.08
C ASP A 421 6.64 -19.89 -0.44
N VAL A 422 5.46 -20.46 -0.54
CA VAL A 422 5.26 -21.82 -1.04
C VAL A 422 4.50 -21.71 -2.36
N GLY A 423 5.14 -22.08 -3.45
CA GLY A 423 4.50 -22.16 -4.76
C GLY A 423 3.41 -23.24 -4.72
N ILE A 424 2.21 -22.89 -5.15
CA ILE A 424 1.06 -23.80 -5.25
C ILE A 424 0.90 -24.09 -6.73
N PRO A 425 1.17 -25.32 -7.19
CA PRO A 425 0.84 -25.72 -8.55
C PRO A 425 -0.66 -25.87 -8.73
N GLU A 426 -1.15 -25.74 -9.97
CA GLU A 426 -2.53 -25.91 -10.40
C GLU A 426 -3.16 -27.26 -9.96
#